data_ae3ceadda3d9bc192c142db56d82d2c4
#
_entry.id   ae3ceadda3d9bc192c142db56d82d2c4
#
_cell.length_a   1.000
_cell.length_b   1.000
_cell.length_c   1.000
_cell.angle_alpha   90.00
_cell.angle_beta   90.00
_cell.angle_gamma   90.00
#
_symmetry.space_group_name_H-M   'P 1'
#
loop_
_entity.id
_entity.type
_entity.pdbx_description
1 polymer ?
#
loop_
_entity_poly.entity_id
_entity_poly.type
_entity_poly.pdbx_seq_one_letter_code
_entity_poly.pdbx_strand_id
1 'polypeptide(L)'
;MALHLITGGSGYVGCHIARRLLELGEDVRVMDLWIDPQIDQRIDFYQGDVTNIEDVNKAIQGVDYVHHNAALVPLTKAGSEFDKVNYIGTKNVIKTALQNNIKHVAHMSSSAIYGIPESVPINSKTKLKPLEIYGRSKKKADDYITGLISDGKPISTIRPRTIVGKERLGIFEILFEWI
;
A
#
# COMPACT_ATOMS: atom_id res chain seq x y z
N MET A 1 23.83 -3.23 -0.78
CA MET A 1 22.45 -3.43 -0.31
C MET A 1 21.62 -2.30 -0.87
N ALA A 2 20.38 -2.53 -1.21
CA ALA A 2 19.49 -1.46 -1.65
C ALA A 2 18.65 -0.95 -0.47
N LEU A 3 18.31 0.34 -0.45
CA LEU A 3 17.43 0.91 0.56
C LEU A 3 15.97 0.85 0.06
N HIS A 4 15.12 0.17 0.81
CA HIS A 4 13.69 0.02 0.54
C HIS A 4 12.87 0.89 1.49
N LEU A 5 12.02 1.77 0.94
CA LEU A 5 11.00 2.49 1.72
C LEU A 5 9.70 1.71 1.73
N ILE A 6 9.15 1.48 2.91
CA ILE A 6 7.84 0.86 3.10
C ILE A 6 6.90 1.89 3.75
N THR A 7 5.94 2.42 3.01
CA THR A 7 4.89 3.24 3.63
C THR A 7 3.81 2.34 4.19
N GLY A 8 3.28 2.65 5.37
CA GLY A 8 2.39 1.75 6.09
C GLY A 8 3.12 0.52 6.65
N GLY A 9 4.40 0.70 7.01
CA GLY A 9 5.28 -0.38 7.44
C GLY A 9 4.98 -0.93 8.83
N SER A 10 4.30 -0.17 9.68
CA SER A 10 3.79 -0.65 10.98
C SER A 10 2.49 -1.46 10.85
N GLY A 11 1.88 -1.48 9.66
CA GLY A 11 0.72 -2.31 9.37
C GLY A 11 1.09 -3.77 9.07
N TYR A 12 0.08 -4.66 9.09
CA TYR A 12 0.27 -6.11 8.94
C TYR A 12 1.10 -6.51 7.70
N VAL A 13 0.76 -6.00 6.52
CA VAL A 13 1.50 -6.35 5.29
C VAL A 13 2.89 -5.71 5.29
N GLY A 14 2.96 -4.44 5.71
CA GLY A 14 4.21 -3.69 5.71
C GLY A 14 5.27 -4.30 6.61
N CYS A 15 4.90 -4.73 7.84
CA CYS A 15 5.83 -5.37 8.75
C CYS A 15 6.37 -6.72 8.22
N HIS A 16 5.55 -7.49 7.49
CA HIS A 16 5.99 -8.73 6.86
C HIS A 16 6.95 -8.48 5.70
N ILE A 17 6.70 -7.43 4.89
CA ILE A 17 7.63 -7.02 3.83
C ILE A 17 8.95 -6.55 4.44
N ALA A 18 8.90 -5.71 5.48
CA ALA A 18 10.09 -5.22 6.18
C ALA A 18 10.96 -6.37 6.71
N ARG A 19 10.35 -7.31 7.44
CA ARG A 19 11.04 -8.49 7.96
C ARG A 19 11.68 -9.30 6.84
N ARG A 20 10.95 -9.53 5.74
CA ARG A 20 11.47 -10.31 4.62
C ARG A 20 12.65 -9.66 3.92
N LEU A 21 12.64 -8.33 3.76
CA LEU A 21 13.75 -7.58 3.18
C LEU A 21 14.99 -7.63 4.08
N LEU A 22 14.83 -7.49 5.40
CA LEU A 22 15.93 -7.64 6.36
C LEU A 22 16.54 -9.05 6.35
N GLU A 23 15.73 -10.11 6.18
CA GLU A 23 16.22 -11.48 6.02
C GLU A 23 17.01 -11.67 4.72
N LEU A 24 16.71 -10.91 3.69
CA LEU A 24 17.42 -10.92 2.41
C LEU A 24 18.71 -10.03 2.46
N GLY A 25 18.97 -9.37 3.58
CA GLY A 25 20.14 -8.50 3.76
C GLY A 25 19.98 -7.11 3.16
N GLU A 26 18.74 -6.67 2.86
CA GLU A 26 18.48 -5.34 2.34
C GLU A 26 18.29 -4.31 3.47
N ASP A 27 18.54 -3.05 3.19
CA ASP A 27 18.28 -1.94 4.09
C ASP A 27 16.79 -1.52 4.01
N VAL A 28 16.19 -1.26 5.16
CA VAL A 28 14.76 -0.96 5.25
C VAL A 28 14.49 0.32 5.99
N ARG A 29 13.76 1.24 5.34
CA ARG A 29 13.11 2.38 5.98
C ARG A 29 11.61 2.16 6.02
N VAL A 30 11.00 2.40 7.16
CA VAL A 30 9.54 2.39 7.35
C VAL A 30 9.06 3.82 7.54
N MET A 31 8.01 4.21 6.80
CA MET A 31 7.26 5.45 7.03
C MET A 31 5.84 5.11 7.47
N ASP A 32 5.45 5.57 8.66
CA ASP A 32 4.10 5.37 9.20
C ASP A 32 3.74 6.52 10.17
N LEU A 33 2.46 6.63 10.52
CA LEU A 33 1.96 7.59 11.51
C LEU A 33 2.44 7.26 12.94
N TRP A 34 2.70 6.00 13.21
CA TRP A 34 3.13 5.50 14.51
C TRP A 34 4.14 4.37 14.34
N ILE A 35 5.02 4.21 15.32
CA ILE A 35 6.00 3.12 15.36
C ILE A 35 5.38 1.87 16.00
N ASP A 36 5.50 0.72 15.36
CA ASP A 36 5.19 -0.56 16.00
C ASP A 36 6.22 -0.82 17.12
N PRO A 37 5.80 -1.03 18.38
CA PRO A 37 6.73 -1.33 19.48
C PRO A 37 7.57 -2.60 19.26
N GLN A 38 7.15 -3.49 18.37
CA GLN A 38 7.85 -4.72 18.02
C GLN A 38 8.67 -4.60 16.74
N ILE A 39 8.83 -3.38 16.19
CA ILE A 39 9.61 -3.15 14.98
C ILE A 39 11.07 -3.58 15.20
N ASP A 40 11.67 -4.23 14.20
CA ASP A 40 13.07 -4.61 14.24
C ASP A 40 13.96 -3.36 14.35
N GLN A 41 14.92 -3.36 15.30
CA GLN A 41 15.79 -2.20 15.57
C GLN A 41 16.71 -1.84 14.40
N ARG A 42 16.88 -2.71 13.41
CA ARG A 42 17.62 -2.43 12.18
C ARG A 42 16.86 -1.54 11.20
N ILE A 43 15.56 -1.34 11.43
CA ILE A 43 14.71 -0.53 10.56
C ILE A 43 14.91 0.95 10.86
N ASP A 44 15.23 1.73 9.84
CA ASP A 44 15.19 3.18 9.87
C ASP A 44 13.71 3.65 9.88
N PHE A 45 13.21 4.06 11.04
CA PHE A 45 11.83 4.50 11.18
C PHE A 45 11.69 6.01 10.98
N TYR A 46 10.82 6.40 10.06
CA TYR A 46 10.43 7.78 9.81
C TYR A 46 8.94 7.98 10.13
N GLN A 47 8.63 8.77 11.16
CA GLN A 47 7.24 9.13 11.46
C GLN A 47 6.74 10.17 10.48
N GLY A 48 5.67 9.86 9.72
CA GLY A 48 5.13 10.78 8.73
C GLY A 48 3.81 10.30 8.13
N ASP A 49 3.11 11.24 7.49
CA ASP A 49 1.82 11.03 6.84
C ASP A 49 1.98 11.12 5.31
N VAL A 50 1.52 10.09 4.58
CA VAL A 50 1.55 10.07 3.12
C VAL A 50 0.72 11.19 2.49
N THR A 51 -0.23 11.77 3.23
CA THR A 51 -1.03 12.93 2.80
C THR A 51 -0.24 14.24 2.86
N ASN A 52 0.86 14.28 3.62
CA ASN A 52 1.79 15.39 3.70
C ASN A 52 2.96 15.17 2.73
N ILE A 53 3.04 15.97 1.69
CA ILE A 53 4.09 15.86 0.67
C ILE A 53 5.50 16.05 1.23
N GLU A 54 5.66 16.90 2.25
CA GLU A 54 6.96 17.18 2.87
C GLU A 54 7.49 15.94 3.62
N ASP A 55 6.59 15.19 4.29
CA ASP A 55 6.97 13.95 4.97
C ASP A 55 7.42 12.90 3.95
N VAL A 56 6.68 12.77 2.83
CA VAL A 56 7.04 11.86 1.74
C VAL A 56 8.38 12.26 1.11
N ASN A 57 8.62 13.56 0.87
CA ASN A 57 9.87 14.05 0.32
C ASN A 57 11.07 13.73 1.21
N LYS A 58 10.92 13.82 2.52
CA LYS A 58 11.98 13.48 3.48
C LYS A 58 12.22 11.97 3.55
N ALA A 59 11.13 11.18 3.66
CA ALA A 59 11.22 9.74 3.79
C ALA A 59 11.88 9.05 2.58
N ILE A 60 11.73 9.62 1.37
CA ILE A 60 12.19 9.00 0.12
C ILE A 60 13.66 9.27 -0.20
N GLN A 61 14.35 10.11 0.57
CA GLN A 61 15.76 10.47 0.29
C GLN A 61 16.67 9.25 0.38
N GLY A 62 17.44 9.00 -0.68
CA GLY A 62 18.40 7.90 -0.77
C GLY A 62 17.78 6.52 -0.99
N VAL A 63 16.47 6.43 -1.18
CA VAL A 63 15.73 5.18 -1.39
C VAL A 63 15.92 4.67 -2.83
N ASP A 64 16.06 3.35 -2.99
CA ASP A 64 16.12 2.67 -4.28
C ASP A 64 14.76 2.13 -4.72
N TYR A 65 13.97 1.60 -3.78
CA TYR A 65 12.68 0.93 -4.04
C TYR A 65 11.62 1.39 -3.06
N VAL A 66 10.38 1.51 -3.53
CA VAL A 66 9.24 1.88 -2.69
C VAL A 66 8.20 0.76 -2.67
N HIS A 67 7.77 0.34 -1.48
CA HIS A 67 6.63 -0.52 -1.23
C HIS A 67 5.51 0.32 -0.61
N HIS A 68 4.54 0.73 -1.43
CA HIS A 68 3.48 1.62 -0.98
C HIS A 68 2.26 0.82 -0.49
N ASN A 69 2.17 0.65 0.84
CA ASN A 69 1.10 -0.10 1.51
C ASN A 69 0.19 0.78 2.36
N ALA A 70 0.58 2.03 2.66
CA ALA A 70 -0.21 2.95 3.48
C ALA A 70 -1.60 3.15 2.88
N ALA A 71 -2.63 2.79 3.62
CA ALA A 71 -4.03 2.94 3.21
C ALA A 71 -4.97 2.84 4.42
N LEU A 72 -6.07 3.57 4.38
CA LEU A 72 -7.23 3.27 5.22
C LEU A 72 -7.94 2.03 4.69
N VAL A 73 -8.35 1.13 5.59
CA VAL A 73 -8.99 -0.15 5.27
C VAL A 73 -10.51 -0.11 5.48
N PRO A 74 -11.31 -1.03 4.89
CA PRO A 74 -12.78 -0.95 4.86
C PRO A 74 -13.46 -0.87 6.23
N LEU A 75 -12.85 -1.43 7.28
CA LEU A 75 -13.41 -1.43 8.64
C LEU A 75 -13.37 -0.05 9.33
N THR A 76 -12.66 0.90 8.77
CA THR A 76 -12.63 2.29 9.25
C THR A 76 -13.85 3.06 8.77
N LYS A 77 -14.56 3.75 9.65
CA LYS A 77 -15.66 4.67 9.28
C LYS A 77 -15.07 6.03 8.90
N ALA A 78 -14.33 6.10 7.81
CA ALA A 78 -13.45 7.23 7.49
C ALA A 78 -14.05 8.23 6.48
N GLY A 79 -15.20 7.96 5.88
CA GLY A 79 -15.87 8.90 4.96
C GLY A 79 -14.95 9.42 3.84
N SER A 80 -14.79 10.75 3.77
CA SER A 80 -13.93 11.43 2.78
C SER A 80 -12.43 11.18 2.98
N GLU A 81 -11.98 10.78 4.17
CA GLU A 81 -10.58 10.49 4.45
C GLU A 81 -10.04 9.32 3.61
N PHE A 82 -10.91 8.42 3.13
CA PHE A 82 -10.51 7.39 2.18
C PHE A 82 -9.87 7.98 0.91
N ASP A 83 -10.45 9.01 0.33
CA ASP A 83 -9.89 9.66 -0.85
C ASP A 83 -8.58 10.39 -0.52
N LYS A 84 -8.52 11.05 0.63
CA LYS A 84 -7.34 11.78 1.07
C LYS A 84 -6.15 10.83 1.25
N VAL A 85 -6.31 9.74 2.00
CA VAL A 85 -5.21 8.80 2.26
C VAL A 85 -4.96 7.89 1.06
N ASN A 86 -6.00 7.19 0.55
CA ASN A 86 -5.82 6.14 -0.44
C ASN A 86 -5.55 6.66 -1.86
N TYR A 87 -6.01 7.87 -2.20
CA TYR A 87 -5.79 8.46 -3.52
C TYR A 87 -4.76 9.59 -3.49
N ILE A 88 -4.96 10.64 -2.67
CA ILE A 88 -4.00 11.77 -2.65
C ILE A 88 -2.66 11.31 -2.04
N GLY A 89 -2.67 10.55 -0.94
CA GLY A 89 -1.46 9.98 -0.37
C GLY A 89 -0.70 9.11 -1.38
N THR A 90 -1.39 8.25 -2.12
CA THR A 90 -0.78 7.48 -3.21
C THR A 90 -0.17 8.39 -4.29
N LYS A 91 -0.86 9.45 -4.72
CA LYS A 91 -0.29 10.41 -5.69
C LYS A 91 0.97 11.08 -5.18
N ASN A 92 0.99 11.48 -3.92
CA ASN A 92 2.18 12.08 -3.30
C ASN A 92 3.36 11.12 -3.36
N VAL A 93 3.18 9.88 -2.90
CA VAL A 93 4.25 8.86 -2.91
C VAL A 93 4.74 8.58 -4.32
N ILE A 94 3.84 8.31 -5.27
CA ILE A 94 4.22 7.98 -6.66
C ILE A 94 4.92 9.15 -7.34
N LYS A 95 4.37 10.38 -7.23
CA LYS A 95 4.98 11.56 -7.82
C LYS A 95 6.39 11.80 -7.27
N THR A 96 6.55 11.74 -5.94
CA THR A 96 7.86 11.93 -5.30
C THR A 96 8.83 10.81 -5.70
N ALA A 97 8.37 9.56 -5.78
CA ALA A 97 9.19 8.44 -6.23
C ALA A 97 9.75 8.67 -7.64
N LEU A 98 8.90 9.06 -8.58
CA LEU A 98 9.32 9.32 -9.96
C LEU A 98 10.26 10.53 -10.08
N GLN A 99 10.09 11.55 -9.25
CA GLN A 99 10.98 12.71 -9.20
C GLN A 99 12.37 12.39 -8.63
N ASN A 100 12.48 11.37 -7.77
CA ASN A 100 13.73 10.92 -7.17
C ASN A 100 14.37 9.72 -7.88
N ASN A 101 13.93 9.40 -9.11
CA ASN A 101 14.47 8.32 -9.94
C ASN A 101 14.50 6.95 -9.23
N ILE A 102 13.46 6.65 -8.43
CA ILE A 102 13.29 5.36 -7.76
C ILE A 102 13.30 4.24 -8.81
N LYS A 103 14.04 3.17 -8.56
CA LYS A 103 14.20 2.04 -9.49
C LYS A 103 12.88 1.33 -9.76
N HIS A 104 12.05 1.16 -8.74
CA HIS A 104 10.71 0.58 -8.89
C HIS A 104 9.80 0.90 -7.69
N VAL A 105 8.50 1.03 -7.97
CA VAL A 105 7.45 1.16 -6.95
C VAL A 105 6.49 -0.02 -7.04
N ALA A 106 6.30 -0.74 -5.94
CA ALA A 106 5.25 -1.74 -5.78
C ALA A 106 4.09 -1.11 -5.01
N HIS A 107 2.93 -0.94 -5.66
CA HIS A 107 1.74 -0.37 -5.04
C HIS A 107 0.75 -1.45 -4.61
N MET A 108 0.30 -1.39 -3.36
CA MET A 108 -0.74 -2.25 -2.81
C MET A 108 -2.13 -1.68 -3.08
N SER A 109 -2.78 -2.19 -4.12
CA SER A 109 -4.18 -1.91 -4.46
C SER A 109 -5.12 -2.86 -3.68
N SER A 110 -6.25 -3.25 -4.25
CA SER A 110 -7.21 -4.17 -3.64
C SER A 110 -8.14 -4.79 -4.68
N SER A 111 -8.59 -6.01 -4.45
CA SER A 111 -9.67 -6.62 -5.25
C SER A 111 -11.03 -5.94 -5.07
N ALA A 112 -11.21 -5.09 -4.04
CA ALA A 112 -12.43 -4.30 -3.84
C ALA A 112 -12.76 -3.37 -5.03
N ILE A 113 -11.76 -3.05 -5.88
CA ILE A 113 -11.97 -2.25 -7.08
C ILE A 113 -12.83 -2.96 -8.13
N TYR A 114 -12.93 -4.28 -8.10
CA TYR A 114 -13.76 -5.06 -9.05
C TYR A 114 -15.24 -5.07 -8.66
N GLY A 115 -15.56 -4.89 -7.36
CA GLY A 115 -16.90 -5.06 -6.85
C GLY A 115 -17.40 -6.49 -7.03
N ILE A 116 -18.62 -6.64 -7.61
CA ILE A 116 -19.14 -7.95 -8.03
C ILE A 116 -18.81 -8.13 -9.51
N PRO A 117 -17.90 -9.03 -9.87
CA PRO A 117 -17.50 -9.23 -11.26
C PRO A 117 -18.61 -9.91 -12.06
N GLU A 118 -18.76 -9.51 -13.33
CA GLU A 118 -19.77 -10.09 -14.25
C GLU A 118 -19.39 -11.52 -14.63
N SER A 119 -18.13 -11.92 -14.50
CA SER A 119 -17.62 -13.27 -14.80
C SER A 119 -16.44 -13.63 -13.93
N VAL A 120 -16.21 -14.92 -13.74
CA VAL A 120 -15.04 -15.50 -13.06
C VAL A 120 -14.35 -16.48 -14.02
N PRO A 121 -13.01 -16.63 -13.92
CA PRO A 121 -12.09 -15.95 -13.00
C PRO A 121 -11.86 -14.49 -13.37
N ILE A 122 -11.50 -13.68 -12.34
CA ILE A 122 -11.04 -12.29 -12.55
C ILE A 122 -9.70 -12.30 -13.29
N ASN A 123 -9.56 -11.42 -14.27
CA ASN A 123 -8.33 -11.25 -15.05
C ASN A 123 -8.09 -9.76 -15.37
N SER A 124 -7.04 -9.46 -16.14
CA SER A 124 -6.65 -8.08 -16.47
C SER A 124 -7.69 -7.30 -17.31
N LYS A 125 -8.65 -7.98 -17.94
CA LYS A 125 -9.74 -7.37 -18.72
C LYS A 125 -11.03 -7.19 -17.92
N THR A 126 -11.09 -7.70 -16.68
CA THR A 126 -12.27 -7.58 -15.82
C THR A 126 -12.55 -6.12 -15.49
N LYS A 127 -13.76 -5.66 -15.72
CA LYS A 127 -14.18 -4.28 -15.47
C LYS A 127 -14.10 -3.92 -13.99
N LEU A 128 -13.64 -2.70 -13.70
CA LEU A 128 -13.53 -2.17 -12.35
C LEU A 128 -14.83 -1.44 -11.98
N LYS A 129 -15.64 -2.03 -11.10
CA LYS A 129 -16.94 -1.51 -10.65
C LYS A 129 -17.06 -1.55 -9.11
N PRO A 130 -16.28 -0.74 -8.36
CA PRO A 130 -16.31 -0.77 -6.91
C PRO A 130 -17.69 -0.36 -6.36
N LEU A 131 -18.14 -1.06 -5.31
CA LEU A 131 -19.44 -0.83 -4.69
C LEU A 131 -19.40 0.22 -3.59
N GLU A 132 -18.32 0.24 -2.81
CA GLU A 132 -18.20 1.01 -1.59
C GLU A 132 -17.14 2.13 -1.70
N ILE A 133 -17.14 3.05 -0.73
CA ILE A 133 -16.25 4.22 -0.73
C ILE A 133 -14.77 3.82 -0.76
N TYR A 134 -14.39 2.80 0.04
CA TYR A 134 -13.02 2.27 0.03
C TYR A 134 -12.62 1.76 -1.35
N GLY A 135 -13.42 0.89 -1.96
CA GLY A 135 -13.16 0.37 -3.31
C GLY A 135 -13.07 1.48 -4.35
N ARG A 136 -13.90 2.52 -4.25
CA ARG A 136 -13.84 3.70 -5.13
C ARG A 136 -12.55 4.50 -4.94
N SER A 137 -12.09 4.72 -3.70
CA SER A 137 -10.82 5.42 -3.43
C SER A 137 -9.62 4.64 -3.95
N LYS A 138 -9.60 3.31 -3.74
CA LYS A 138 -8.54 2.43 -4.28
C LYS A 138 -8.57 2.38 -5.80
N LYS A 139 -9.75 2.39 -6.44
CA LYS A 139 -9.87 2.47 -7.90
C LYS A 139 -9.30 3.77 -8.46
N LYS A 140 -9.56 4.93 -7.84
CA LYS A 140 -8.97 6.21 -8.26
C LYS A 140 -7.44 6.17 -8.28
N ALA A 141 -6.84 5.58 -7.24
CA ALA A 141 -5.39 5.38 -7.17
C ALA A 141 -4.89 4.39 -8.23
N ASP A 142 -5.59 3.29 -8.42
CA ASP A 142 -5.27 2.25 -9.39
C ASP A 142 -5.35 2.76 -10.83
N ASP A 143 -6.38 3.55 -11.18
CA ASP A 143 -6.54 4.20 -12.49
C ASP A 143 -5.37 5.16 -12.77
N TYR A 144 -5.00 5.99 -11.79
CA TYR A 144 -3.86 6.90 -11.89
C TYR A 144 -2.56 6.14 -12.15
N ILE A 145 -2.31 5.07 -11.39
CA ILE A 145 -1.11 4.24 -11.54
C ILE A 145 -1.11 3.48 -12.87
N THR A 146 -2.25 2.95 -13.29
CA THR A 146 -2.38 2.22 -14.56
C THR A 146 -2.01 3.12 -15.75
N GLY A 147 -2.39 4.39 -15.72
CA GLY A 147 -1.95 5.37 -16.70
C GLY A 147 -0.43 5.51 -16.74
N LEU A 148 0.21 5.66 -15.59
CA LEU A 148 1.67 5.77 -15.50
C LEU A 148 2.41 4.49 -15.93
N ILE A 149 1.86 3.31 -15.63
CA ILE A 149 2.41 2.03 -16.11
C ILE A 149 2.33 1.97 -17.64
N SER A 150 1.23 2.42 -18.24
CA SER A 150 1.07 2.49 -19.69
C SER A 150 2.07 3.45 -20.34
N ASP A 151 2.48 4.50 -19.62
CA ASP A 151 3.55 5.44 -20.01
C ASP A 151 4.97 4.90 -19.73
N GLY A 152 5.10 3.62 -19.39
CA GLY A 152 6.40 2.97 -19.17
C GLY A 152 7.09 3.32 -17.86
N LYS A 153 6.37 3.88 -16.88
CA LYS A 153 6.97 4.18 -15.56
C LYS A 153 7.22 2.89 -14.77
N PRO A 154 8.29 2.83 -13.95
CA PRO A 154 8.70 1.63 -13.22
C PRO A 154 7.80 1.36 -11.99
N ILE A 155 6.55 1.05 -12.24
CA ILE A 155 5.55 0.81 -11.19
C ILE A 155 4.84 -0.51 -11.46
N SER A 156 4.59 -1.29 -10.41
CA SER A 156 3.68 -2.42 -10.43
C SER A 156 2.55 -2.24 -9.43
N THR A 157 1.38 -2.80 -9.72
CA THR A 157 0.25 -2.80 -8.80
C THR A 157 -0.17 -4.22 -8.46
N ILE A 158 -0.40 -4.47 -7.17
CA ILE A 158 -0.83 -5.75 -6.62
C ILE A 158 -2.26 -5.56 -6.10
N ARG A 159 -3.18 -6.41 -6.55
CA ARG A 159 -4.61 -6.36 -6.18
C ARG A 159 -5.00 -7.58 -5.35
N PRO A 160 -4.59 -7.63 -4.08
CA PRO A 160 -4.89 -8.78 -3.24
C PRO A 160 -6.39 -8.85 -2.94
N ARG A 161 -6.85 -10.07 -2.66
CA ARG A 161 -8.15 -10.30 -2.06
C ARG A 161 -8.03 -10.19 -0.54
N THR A 162 -8.68 -11.06 0.20
CA THR A 162 -8.57 -11.11 1.66
C THR A 162 -7.16 -11.55 2.05
N ILE A 163 -6.47 -10.72 2.83
CA ILE A 163 -5.15 -11.05 3.38
C ILE A 163 -5.38 -11.66 4.75
N VAL A 164 -4.95 -12.89 4.92
CA VAL A 164 -5.03 -13.65 6.17
C VAL A 164 -3.65 -14.18 6.54
N GLY A 165 -3.45 -14.40 7.81
CA GLY A 165 -2.21 -15.00 8.33
C GLY A 165 -2.21 -15.01 9.86
N LYS A 166 -1.08 -15.40 10.46
CA LYS A 166 -0.91 -15.41 11.90
C LYS A 166 -1.26 -14.02 12.47
N GLU A 167 -2.07 -13.97 13.51
CA GLU A 167 -2.52 -12.74 14.20
C GLU A 167 -3.41 -11.81 13.34
N ARG A 168 -3.87 -12.29 12.17
CA ARG A 168 -4.82 -11.57 11.32
C ARG A 168 -5.78 -12.51 10.61
N LEU A 169 -6.90 -12.76 11.23
CA LEU A 169 -7.98 -13.56 10.65
C LEU A 169 -8.88 -12.71 9.73
N GLY A 170 -8.89 -11.37 9.90
CA GLY A 170 -9.71 -10.47 9.11
C GLY A 170 -11.19 -10.81 9.23
N ILE A 171 -11.90 -10.92 8.09
CA ILE A 171 -13.32 -11.29 8.09
C ILE A 171 -13.58 -12.72 8.63
N PHE A 172 -12.58 -13.59 8.63
CA PHE A 172 -12.73 -14.96 9.15
C PHE A 172 -12.85 -15.00 10.66
N GLU A 173 -12.37 -13.99 11.40
CA GLU A 173 -12.58 -13.86 12.85
C GLU A 173 -14.07 -13.84 13.16
N ILE A 174 -14.83 -13.01 12.44
CA ILE A 174 -16.30 -12.93 12.59
C ILE A 174 -16.97 -14.28 12.25
N LEU A 175 -16.47 -15.00 11.24
CA LEU A 175 -17.03 -16.30 10.87
C LEU A 175 -16.73 -17.38 11.93
N PHE A 176 -15.58 -17.33 12.58
CA PHE A 176 -15.22 -18.29 13.64
C PHE A 176 -15.96 -18.01 14.96
N GLU A 177 -16.40 -16.77 15.20
CA GLU A 177 -17.25 -16.44 16.37
C GLU A 177 -18.69 -16.98 16.23
N TRP A 178 -19.10 -17.38 15.03
CA TRP A 178 -20.45 -17.87 14.74
C TRP A 178 -20.56 -19.41 14.74
N ILE A 179 -19.45 -20.12 14.94
CA ILE A 179 -19.35 -21.58 15.03
C ILE A 179 -19.11 -21.99 16.48
#